data_79fccb4a3cdfb8a9531003b25c78c3dc
#
_entry.id   79fccb4a3cdfb8a9531003b25c78c3dc
#
_cell.length_a   1.000
_cell.length_b   1.000
_cell.length_c   1.000
_cell.angle_alpha   90.00
_cell.angle_beta   90.00
_cell.angle_gamma   90.00
#
_symmetry.space_group_name_H-M   'P 1'
#
loop_
_entity.id
_entity.type
_entity.pdbx_description
1 polymer ?
#
loop_
_entity_poly.entity_id
_entity_poly.type
_entity_poly.pdbx_seq_one_letter_code
_entity_poly.pdbx_strand_id
1 'polypeptide(L)'
;MDSILFGIKFSDTRDAFYGKCFDLNKTHLVTQGPSGNTVQYLFVDSLLHDKPTELRLLFYPTFDKKNKISEMKMEFSYSSWAPWNEQYHAKQLVPKVKELLTLWYAGNSFVEAKVKGDLIPVKVDGNRRIIVTEKDVQSVSVKVQDILHPMFKHTDQ
;
A
#
# COMPACT_ATOMS: atom_id res chain seq x y z
N MET A 1 -7.94 -12.42 8.24
CA MET A 1 -7.05 -11.64 7.36
C MET A 1 -7.46 -10.17 7.26
N ASP A 2 -7.79 -9.58 8.40
CA ASP A 2 -8.28 -8.19 8.42
C ASP A 2 -7.17 -7.16 8.63
N SER A 3 -5.99 -7.60 9.07
CA SER A 3 -4.88 -6.71 9.37
C SER A 3 -4.34 -6.05 8.10
N ILE A 4 -4.13 -4.73 8.16
CA ILE A 4 -3.59 -3.96 7.03
C ILE A 4 -2.20 -3.44 7.39
N LEU A 5 -2.11 -2.44 8.29
CA LEU A 5 -0.84 -1.76 8.55
C LEU A 5 -0.92 -1.05 9.90
N PHE A 6 0.14 -1.16 10.71
CA PHE A 6 0.25 -0.43 12.00
C PHE A 6 -0.94 -0.65 12.96
N GLY A 7 -1.53 -1.83 12.98
CA GLY A 7 -2.70 -2.11 13.78
C GLY A 7 -4.03 -1.64 13.18
N ILE A 8 -3.98 -1.01 12.02
CA ILE A 8 -5.17 -0.63 11.24
C ILE A 8 -5.68 -1.87 10.52
N LYS A 9 -7.00 -2.08 10.51
CA LYS A 9 -7.59 -3.26 9.92
C LYS A 9 -8.88 -2.95 9.18
N PHE A 10 -9.31 -3.86 8.31
CA PHE A 10 -10.61 -3.77 7.68
C PHE A 10 -11.69 -3.65 8.74
N SER A 11 -12.73 -2.91 8.45
CA SER A 11 -13.85 -2.61 9.34
C SER A 11 -13.53 -1.62 10.47
N ASP A 12 -12.29 -1.14 10.58
CA ASP A 12 -12.03 -0.01 11.46
C ASP A 12 -12.89 1.17 11.02
N THR A 13 -13.49 1.87 11.98
CA THR A 13 -14.27 3.06 11.69
C THR A 13 -13.34 4.23 11.35
N ARG A 14 -13.91 5.27 10.73
CA ARG A 14 -13.16 6.50 10.44
C ARG A 14 -12.53 7.07 11.72
N ASP A 15 -13.29 7.10 12.81
CA ASP A 15 -12.78 7.62 14.08
C ASP A 15 -11.66 6.74 14.64
N ALA A 16 -11.80 5.43 14.55
CA ALA A 16 -10.75 4.51 14.99
C ALA A 16 -9.47 4.69 14.16
N PHE A 17 -9.61 4.85 12.85
CA PHE A 17 -8.46 5.11 11.96
C PHE A 17 -7.73 6.39 12.36
N TYR A 18 -8.47 7.50 12.53
CA TYR A 18 -7.83 8.76 12.92
C TYR A 18 -7.20 8.68 14.31
N GLY A 19 -7.85 7.97 15.25
CA GLY A 19 -7.27 7.77 16.57
C GLY A 19 -5.96 7.00 16.54
N LYS A 20 -5.89 5.94 15.74
CA LYS A 20 -4.67 5.16 15.55
C LYS A 20 -3.56 5.99 14.91
N CYS A 21 -3.89 6.77 13.88
CA CYS A 21 -2.92 7.66 13.22
C CYS A 21 -2.42 8.74 14.18
N PHE A 22 -3.29 9.29 15.00
CA PHE A 22 -2.91 10.27 16.00
C PHE A 22 -1.90 9.68 17.00
N ASP A 23 -2.14 8.47 17.48
CA ASP A 23 -1.23 7.79 18.40
C ASP A 23 0.14 7.50 17.74
N LEU A 24 0.13 7.07 16.49
CA LEU A 24 1.36 6.84 15.72
C LEU A 24 2.13 8.15 15.50
N ASN A 25 1.42 9.25 15.30
CA ASN A 25 2.05 10.56 15.12
C ASN A 25 2.73 11.06 16.41
N LYS A 26 2.18 10.72 17.58
CA LYS A 26 2.80 11.09 18.86
C LYS A 26 4.21 10.54 19.01
N THR A 27 4.49 9.38 18.44
CA THR A 27 5.82 8.76 18.46
C THR A 27 6.64 9.11 17.22
N HIS A 28 6.15 10.02 16.39
CA HIS A 28 6.78 10.44 15.13
C HIS A 28 6.96 9.33 14.10
N LEU A 29 6.22 8.22 14.23
CA LEU A 29 6.28 7.14 13.27
C LEU A 29 5.65 7.54 11.94
N VAL A 30 4.54 8.28 11.99
CA VAL A 30 3.88 8.80 10.81
C VAL A 30 3.68 10.31 10.93
N THR A 31 3.56 10.97 9.78
CA THR A 31 3.27 12.40 9.68
C THR A 31 2.18 12.60 8.63
N GLN A 32 1.69 13.85 8.52
CA GLN A 32 0.74 14.19 7.46
C GLN A 32 1.47 14.17 6.11
N GLY A 33 0.84 13.57 5.10
CA GLY A 33 1.39 13.54 3.75
C GLY A 33 1.19 14.87 3.01
N PRO A 34 1.71 14.95 1.78
CA PRO A 34 1.63 16.19 0.98
C PRO A 34 0.21 16.58 0.58
N SER A 35 -0.71 15.63 0.46
CA SER A 35 -2.13 15.93 0.30
C SER A 35 -2.85 15.72 1.63
N GLY A 36 -3.85 16.56 1.92
CA GLY A 36 -4.47 16.64 3.25
C GLY A 36 -5.05 15.35 3.81
N ASN A 37 -5.32 14.36 2.95
CA ASN A 37 -5.96 13.11 3.35
C ASN A 37 -4.96 11.95 3.52
N THR A 38 -3.69 12.13 3.18
CA THR A 38 -2.71 11.04 3.23
C THR A 38 -1.92 11.06 4.52
N VAL A 39 -1.52 9.87 4.95
CA VAL A 39 -0.60 9.66 6.08
C VAL A 39 0.74 9.22 5.49
N GLN A 40 1.82 9.79 5.99
CA GLN A 40 3.16 9.53 5.47
C GLN A 40 3.99 8.73 6.46
N TYR A 41 4.63 7.68 5.96
CA TYR A 41 5.61 6.88 6.68
C TYR A 41 6.91 6.87 5.88
N LEU A 42 7.98 7.37 6.48
CA LEU A 42 9.33 7.33 5.89
C LEU A 42 10.11 6.23 6.59
N PHE A 43 10.73 5.36 5.81
CA PHE A 43 11.51 4.25 6.37
C PHE A 43 12.71 3.95 5.50
N VAL A 44 13.76 3.43 6.14
CA VAL A 44 14.98 3.03 5.44
C VAL A 44 14.95 1.53 5.25
N ASP A 45 15.07 1.10 4.00
CA ASP A 45 15.19 -0.30 3.67
C ASP A 45 16.64 -0.66 3.41
N SER A 46 17.15 -1.66 4.13
CA SER A 46 18.49 -2.18 3.97
C SER A 46 18.52 -3.64 3.53
N LEU A 47 17.34 -4.27 3.41
CA LEU A 47 17.24 -5.70 3.07
C LEU A 47 17.16 -5.93 1.55
N LEU A 48 16.45 -5.06 0.85
CA LEU A 48 16.17 -5.22 -0.58
C LEU A 48 17.04 -4.35 -1.47
N HIS A 49 17.90 -3.54 -0.87
CA HIS A 49 18.80 -2.63 -1.59
C HIS A 49 20.23 -2.83 -1.11
N ASP A 50 21.19 -2.66 -2.01
CA ASP A 50 22.62 -2.78 -1.69
C ASP A 50 23.07 -1.76 -0.65
N LYS A 51 22.41 -0.60 -0.61
CA LYS A 51 22.66 0.47 0.34
C LYS A 51 21.39 0.82 1.08
N PRO A 52 21.47 1.27 2.34
CA PRO A 52 20.29 1.80 3.03
C PRO A 52 19.61 2.87 2.16
N THR A 53 18.35 2.67 1.84
CA THR A 53 17.61 3.53 0.91
C THR A 53 16.31 3.95 1.56
N GLU A 54 16.04 5.26 1.59
CA GLU A 54 14.80 5.77 2.16
C GLU A 54 13.66 5.66 1.17
N LEU A 55 12.57 5.06 1.64
CA LEU A 55 11.32 4.96 0.92
C LEU A 55 10.25 5.78 1.63
N ARG A 56 9.35 6.31 0.83
CA ARG A 56 8.16 7.01 1.32
C ARG A 56 6.93 6.19 1.01
N LEU A 57 6.14 5.92 2.03
CA LEU A 57 4.82 5.30 1.91
C LEU A 57 3.78 6.34 2.26
N LEU A 58 2.87 6.60 1.33
CA LEU A 58 1.67 7.39 1.58
C LEU A 58 0.49 6.42 1.62
N PHE A 59 -0.39 6.57 2.60
CA PHE A 59 -1.56 5.71 2.66
C PHE A 59 -2.80 6.46 3.11
N TYR A 60 -3.96 6.01 2.63
CA TYR A 60 -5.25 6.53 3.02
C TYR A 60 -6.32 5.49 2.71
N PRO A 61 -7.24 5.21 3.65
CA PRO A 61 -8.29 4.22 3.44
C PRO A 61 -9.45 4.75 2.61
N THR A 62 -10.16 3.82 1.98
CA THR A 62 -11.50 4.05 1.45
C THR A 62 -12.49 3.57 2.50
N PHE A 63 -13.41 4.44 2.89
CA PHE A 63 -14.48 4.12 3.84
C PHE A 63 -15.76 3.81 3.08
N ASP A 64 -16.49 2.81 3.56
CA ASP A 64 -17.78 2.46 2.99
C ASP A 64 -18.91 3.39 3.51
N LYS A 65 -20.16 3.08 3.16
CA LYS A 65 -21.32 3.87 3.57
C LYS A 65 -21.53 3.91 5.09
N LYS A 66 -20.94 2.95 5.80
CA LYS A 66 -21.00 2.87 7.28
C LYS A 66 -19.77 3.46 7.94
N ASN A 67 -18.94 4.19 7.17
CA ASN A 67 -17.66 4.75 7.63
C ASN A 67 -16.68 3.71 8.15
N LYS A 68 -16.65 2.53 7.53
CA LYS A 68 -15.71 1.46 7.85
C LYS A 68 -14.75 1.25 6.70
N ILE A 69 -13.50 0.91 7.01
CA ILE A 69 -12.46 0.67 6.00
C ILE A 69 -12.78 -0.58 5.18
N SER A 70 -12.85 -0.41 3.86
CA SER A 70 -13.01 -1.50 2.90
C SER A 70 -11.76 -1.72 2.05
N GLU A 71 -10.93 -0.68 1.92
CA GLU A 71 -9.72 -0.70 1.10
C GLU A 71 -8.69 0.26 1.69
N MET A 72 -7.43 -0.10 1.61
CA MET A 72 -6.33 0.83 1.90
C MET A 72 -5.57 1.10 0.61
N LYS A 73 -5.46 2.38 0.25
CA LYS A 73 -4.65 2.82 -0.88
C LYS A 73 -3.28 3.22 -0.37
N MET A 74 -2.25 2.71 -1.03
CA MET A 74 -0.86 3.00 -0.69
C MET A 74 -0.09 3.46 -1.92
N GLU A 75 0.87 4.35 -1.73
CA GLU A 75 1.81 4.76 -2.77
C GLU A 75 3.21 4.68 -2.20
N PHE A 76 4.09 3.97 -2.91
CA PHE A 76 5.51 3.88 -2.58
C PHE A 76 6.32 4.69 -3.57
N SER A 77 7.31 5.40 -3.08
CA SER A 77 8.28 6.11 -3.92
C SER A 77 9.59 6.24 -3.18
N TYR A 78 10.67 6.43 -3.95
CA TYR A 78 11.97 6.76 -3.34
C TYR A 78 11.98 8.22 -2.92
N SER A 79 12.47 8.51 -1.73
CA SER A 79 12.63 9.88 -1.25
C SER A 79 13.61 10.68 -2.11
N SER A 80 14.59 10.00 -2.70
CA SER A 80 15.60 10.62 -3.57
C SER A 80 15.23 10.58 -5.05
N TRP A 81 13.97 10.38 -5.37
CA TRP A 81 13.52 10.34 -6.76
C TRP A 81 13.85 11.64 -7.50
N ALA A 82 14.31 11.49 -8.76
CA ALA A 82 14.50 12.60 -9.68
C ALA A 82 14.29 12.10 -11.12
N PRO A 83 13.81 12.96 -12.03
CA PRO A 83 13.52 12.52 -13.40
C PRO A 83 14.72 11.94 -14.14
N TRP A 84 15.93 12.42 -13.82
CA TRP A 84 17.17 11.97 -14.45
C TRP A 84 17.77 10.73 -13.81
N ASN A 85 17.19 10.21 -12.73
CA ASN A 85 17.74 9.07 -12.01
C ASN A 85 16.85 7.85 -12.20
N GLU A 86 17.09 7.11 -13.29
CA GLU A 86 16.24 5.99 -13.69
C GLU A 86 16.18 4.87 -12.64
N GLN A 87 17.23 4.70 -11.83
CA GLN A 87 17.24 3.67 -10.80
C GLN A 87 16.16 3.88 -9.72
N TYR A 88 15.65 5.11 -9.58
CA TYR A 88 14.61 5.45 -8.62
C TYR A 88 13.21 5.60 -9.25
N HIS A 89 13.07 5.24 -10.53
CA HIS A 89 11.77 5.27 -11.19
C HIS A 89 10.87 4.13 -10.71
N ALA A 90 9.57 4.33 -10.80
CA ALA A 90 8.56 3.37 -10.34
C ALA A 90 8.75 1.98 -10.95
N LYS A 91 9.12 1.91 -12.22
CA LYS A 91 9.35 0.65 -12.92
C LYS A 91 10.38 -0.22 -12.21
N GLN A 92 11.44 0.39 -11.68
CA GLN A 92 12.48 -0.33 -10.93
C GLN A 92 12.03 -0.63 -9.49
N LEU A 93 11.09 0.15 -8.98
CA LEU A 93 10.59 -0.02 -7.61
C LEU A 93 9.55 -1.15 -7.50
N VAL A 94 8.77 -1.42 -8.56
CA VAL A 94 7.71 -2.44 -8.52
C VAL A 94 8.20 -3.79 -7.97
N PRO A 95 9.31 -4.39 -8.46
CA PRO A 95 9.79 -5.65 -7.91
C PRO A 95 10.13 -5.56 -6.43
N LYS A 96 10.70 -4.43 -5.99
CA LYS A 96 11.07 -4.21 -4.59
C LYS A 96 9.85 -4.10 -3.70
N VAL A 97 8.81 -3.42 -4.16
CA VAL A 97 7.54 -3.31 -3.43
C VAL A 97 6.89 -4.70 -3.29
N LYS A 98 6.91 -5.51 -4.35
CA LYS A 98 6.38 -6.88 -4.28
C LYS A 98 7.11 -7.71 -3.22
N GLU A 99 8.44 -7.64 -3.18
CA GLU A 99 9.23 -8.35 -2.17
C GLU A 99 8.92 -7.83 -0.75
N LEU A 100 8.84 -6.51 -0.59
CA LEU A 100 8.52 -5.89 0.68
C LEU A 100 7.15 -6.33 1.20
N LEU A 101 6.14 -6.33 0.32
CA LEU A 101 4.79 -6.75 0.69
C LEU A 101 4.74 -8.25 1.00
N THR A 102 5.56 -9.06 0.34
CA THR A 102 5.67 -10.47 0.67
C THR A 102 6.24 -10.68 2.07
N LEU A 103 7.16 -9.82 2.50
CA LEU A 103 7.68 -9.84 3.87
C LEU A 103 6.64 -9.34 4.89
N TRP A 104 5.95 -8.26 4.57
CA TRP A 104 4.94 -7.67 5.49
C TRP A 104 3.69 -8.55 5.63
N TYR A 105 3.29 -9.19 4.54
CA TYR A 105 2.06 -9.99 4.47
C TYR A 105 2.42 -11.42 4.07
N ALA A 106 2.86 -12.21 5.03
CA ALA A 106 3.20 -13.62 4.78
C ALA A 106 1.97 -14.37 4.23
N GLY A 107 2.22 -15.47 3.54
CA GLY A 107 1.16 -16.30 2.96
C GLY A 107 1.45 -16.63 1.51
N ASN A 108 0.46 -16.44 0.64
CA ASN A 108 0.58 -16.79 -0.78
C ASN A 108 1.49 -15.83 -1.53
N SER A 109 2.13 -16.33 -2.59
CA SER A 109 2.97 -15.51 -3.47
C SER A 109 2.10 -14.64 -4.37
N PHE A 110 2.70 -13.56 -4.91
CA PHE A 110 2.07 -12.79 -5.98
C PHE A 110 1.92 -13.66 -7.22
N VAL A 111 0.80 -13.51 -7.91
CA VAL A 111 0.54 -14.11 -9.22
C VAL A 111 0.23 -13.00 -10.21
N GLU A 112 0.50 -13.25 -11.50
CA GLU A 112 0.15 -12.30 -12.55
C GLU A 112 -1.30 -12.54 -12.98
N ALA A 113 -2.15 -11.54 -12.78
CA ALA A 113 -3.54 -11.58 -13.21
C ALA A 113 -3.72 -10.69 -14.44
N LYS A 114 -4.44 -11.19 -15.44
CA LYS A 114 -4.72 -10.42 -16.66
C LYS A 114 -5.93 -9.55 -16.46
N VAL A 115 -5.74 -8.23 -16.47
CA VAL A 115 -6.82 -7.24 -16.32
C VAL A 115 -6.75 -6.30 -17.51
N LYS A 116 -7.79 -6.29 -18.33
CA LYS A 116 -7.88 -5.41 -19.53
C LYS A 116 -6.66 -5.52 -20.44
N GLY A 117 -6.12 -6.73 -20.58
CA GLY A 117 -4.96 -6.97 -21.44
C GLY A 117 -3.59 -6.79 -20.76
N ASP A 118 -3.53 -6.22 -19.57
CA ASP A 118 -2.30 -6.05 -18.82
C ASP A 118 -2.14 -7.13 -17.76
N LEU A 119 -0.89 -7.54 -17.53
CA LEU A 119 -0.55 -8.45 -16.44
C LEU A 119 -0.26 -7.63 -15.19
N ILE A 120 -1.04 -7.88 -14.13
CA ILE A 120 -0.97 -7.13 -12.88
C ILE A 120 -0.64 -8.10 -11.74
N PRO A 121 0.39 -7.81 -10.91
CA PRO A 121 0.70 -8.61 -9.73
C PRO A 121 -0.42 -8.53 -8.70
N VAL A 122 -0.91 -9.70 -8.26
CA VAL A 122 -1.98 -9.82 -7.28
C VAL A 122 -1.61 -10.89 -6.26
N LYS A 123 -1.81 -10.58 -4.99
CA LYS A 123 -1.59 -11.50 -3.88
C LYS A 123 -2.88 -11.61 -3.09
N VAL A 124 -3.39 -12.84 -2.91
CA VAL A 124 -4.62 -13.08 -2.17
C VAL A 124 -4.36 -14.02 -1.00
N ASP A 125 -4.72 -13.59 0.19
CA ASP A 125 -4.64 -14.35 1.42
C ASP A 125 -5.98 -14.21 2.16
N GLY A 126 -6.79 -15.27 2.14
CA GLY A 126 -8.13 -15.21 2.70
C GLY A 126 -8.96 -14.12 2.03
N ASN A 127 -9.47 -13.18 2.82
CA ASN A 127 -10.27 -12.05 2.31
C ASN A 127 -9.44 -10.85 1.86
N ARG A 128 -8.12 -10.87 2.05
CA ARG A 128 -7.25 -9.75 1.71
C ARG A 128 -6.63 -9.94 0.33
N ARG A 129 -6.87 -8.99 -0.56
CA ARG A 129 -6.29 -8.95 -1.90
C ARG A 129 -5.38 -7.73 -2.03
N ILE A 130 -4.16 -7.95 -2.46
CA ILE A 130 -3.17 -6.88 -2.66
C ILE A 130 -2.87 -6.80 -4.16
N ILE A 131 -3.02 -5.59 -4.73
CA ILE A 131 -2.77 -5.32 -6.14
C ILE A 131 -1.68 -4.27 -6.26
N VAL A 132 -0.67 -4.53 -7.09
CA VAL A 132 0.47 -3.62 -7.30
C VAL A 132 0.47 -3.15 -8.75
N THR A 133 0.53 -1.83 -8.97
CA THR A 133 0.62 -1.25 -10.31
C THR A 133 1.56 -0.04 -10.31
N GLU A 134 2.15 0.27 -11.47
CA GLU A 134 2.80 1.56 -11.65
C GLU A 134 1.71 2.63 -11.73
N LYS A 135 1.82 3.67 -10.89
CA LYS A 135 0.92 4.81 -10.98
C LYS A 135 1.42 5.82 -12.00
N ASP A 136 2.70 6.16 -11.93
CA ASP A 136 3.40 7.08 -12.81
C ASP A 136 4.90 6.79 -12.77
N VAL A 137 5.72 7.67 -13.31
CA VAL A 137 7.18 7.47 -13.36
C VAL A 137 7.81 7.45 -11.96
N GLN A 138 7.15 8.05 -10.98
CA GLN A 138 7.68 8.18 -9.61
C GLN A 138 7.12 7.13 -8.66
N SER A 139 5.84 6.81 -8.76
CA SER A 139 5.10 6.13 -7.69
C SER A 139 4.57 4.77 -8.12
N VAL A 140 4.61 3.83 -7.18
CA VAL A 140 3.98 2.51 -7.28
C VAL A 140 2.71 2.54 -6.45
N SER A 141 1.59 2.19 -7.06
CA SER A 141 0.29 2.12 -6.40
C SER A 141 0.05 0.72 -5.86
N VAL A 142 -0.40 0.64 -4.61
CA VAL A 142 -0.79 -0.61 -3.96
C VAL A 142 -2.20 -0.42 -3.41
N LYS A 143 -3.07 -1.39 -3.67
CA LYS A 143 -4.40 -1.43 -3.09
C LYS A 143 -4.54 -2.70 -2.26
N VAL A 144 -4.91 -2.55 -1.01
CA VAL A 144 -5.19 -3.66 -0.09
C VAL A 144 -6.69 -3.68 0.14
N GLN A 145 -7.35 -4.74 -0.33
CA GLN A 145 -8.81 -4.81 -0.44
C GLN A 145 -9.38 -5.97 0.35
N ASP A 146 -10.53 -5.75 0.99
CA ASP A 146 -11.34 -6.81 1.58
C ASP A 146 -12.29 -7.35 0.51
N ILE A 147 -11.96 -8.48 -0.10
CA ILE A 147 -12.75 -9.04 -1.21
C ILE A 147 -14.10 -9.58 -0.77
N LEU A 148 -14.35 -9.73 0.52
CA LEU A 148 -15.68 -10.09 1.04
C LEU A 148 -16.61 -8.88 1.08
N HIS A 149 -16.05 -7.67 0.99
CA HIS A 149 -16.87 -6.46 0.96
C HIS A 149 -17.67 -6.39 -0.33
N PRO A 150 -18.97 -6.00 -0.28
CA PRO A 150 -19.84 -5.99 -1.47
C PRO A 150 -19.31 -5.19 -2.66
N MET A 151 -18.53 -4.10 -2.40
CA MET A 151 -18.00 -3.26 -3.48
C MET A 151 -17.01 -4.00 -4.39
N PHE A 152 -16.43 -5.13 -3.94
CA PHE A 152 -15.45 -5.89 -4.72
C PHE A 152 -16.01 -7.19 -5.31
N LYS A 153 -17.27 -7.53 -5.03
CA LYS A 153 -17.84 -8.81 -5.47
C LYS A 153 -18.07 -8.91 -6.97
N HIS A 154 -18.14 -7.78 -7.68
CA HIS A 154 -18.39 -7.74 -9.12
C HIS A 154 -17.10 -7.65 -9.95
N THR A 155 -15.92 -7.56 -9.32
CA THR A 155 -14.64 -7.42 -10.03
C THR A 155 -14.01 -8.76 -10.39
N ASP A 156 -14.57 -9.87 -9.92
CA ASP A 156 -14.05 -11.23 -10.14
C ASP A 156 -14.69 -11.92 -11.34
N GLN A 157 -15.49 -11.21 -12.12
CA GLN A 157 -16.15 -11.74 -13.31
C GLN A 157 -15.43 -11.34 -14.60
#